data_dc8740512d441cdc2169bb4078fcdf5c
#
_entry.id   dc8740512d441cdc2169bb4078fcdf5c
#
_cell.length_a   1.000
_cell.length_b   1.000
_cell.length_c   1.000
_cell.angle_alpha   90.00
_cell.angle_beta   90.00
_cell.angle_gamma   90.00
#
_symmetry.space_group_name_H-M   'P 1'
#
loop_
_entity.id
_entity.type
_entity.pdbx_description
1 polymer ?
#
loop_
_entity_poly.entity_id
_entity_poly.type
_entity_poly.pdbx_seq_one_letter_code
_entity_poly.pdbx_strand_id
1 'polypeptide(L)'
;MSVSLEKQVVLVVGASSGIGRETAILFSREGARVMAAARRADRLAALKAEHPSIETAVADAGRLDDVERLARDTASRLGPVDIVVYSTGTNVKDRALTKLTPATWDMMVAVNLNGAFYITHAVLPSMRERGAGHLIYVSSVSGLMPDVSGAAYQAAKRGMVGLAHAVRVEEKERGIRTCAVCPGLVDTEILENRPVKPSAETLAKALRPEDVAEAIVAVAKLHPRVAVPELQVVPTVL
;
A
#
# COMPACT_ATOMS: atom_id res chain seq x y z
N MET A 1 11.84 -2.61 -22.48
CA MET A 1 12.54 -3.56 -21.61
C MET A 1 12.15 -3.23 -20.18
N SER A 2 11.77 -4.21 -19.38
CA SER A 2 11.51 -4.05 -17.93
C SER A 2 12.83 -3.84 -17.18
N VAL A 3 12.75 -3.09 -16.07
CA VAL A 3 13.91 -2.86 -15.18
C VAL A 3 14.01 -4.02 -14.20
N SER A 4 15.23 -4.45 -13.88
CA SER A 4 15.47 -5.42 -12.82
C SER A 4 15.14 -4.81 -11.45
N LEU A 5 14.51 -5.59 -10.59
CA LEU A 5 14.30 -5.24 -9.17
C LEU A 5 15.40 -5.81 -8.27
N GLU A 6 16.35 -6.53 -8.84
CA GLU A 6 17.46 -7.11 -8.09
C GLU A 6 18.18 -6.05 -7.28
N LYS A 7 18.37 -6.30 -5.99
CA LYS A 7 19.02 -5.43 -4.99
C LYS A 7 18.29 -4.12 -4.66
N GLN A 8 17.18 -3.78 -5.34
CA GLN A 8 16.40 -2.62 -4.94
C GLN A 8 15.80 -2.82 -3.53
N VAL A 9 15.81 -1.77 -2.73
CA VAL A 9 15.23 -1.79 -1.38
C VAL A 9 13.76 -1.41 -1.47
N VAL A 10 12.91 -2.36 -1.10
CA VAL A 10 11.44 -2.21 -1.13
C VAL A 10 10.88 -2.23 0.28
N LEU A 11 10.18 -1.18 0.66
CA LEU A 11 9.44 -1.10 1.91
C LEU A 11 7.96 -1.30 1.64
N VAL A 12 7.39 -2.40 2.17
CA VAL A 12 5.96 -2.71 2.06
C VAL A 12 5.29 -2.48 3.42
N VAL A 13 4.45 -1.46 3.51
CA VAL A 13 3.68 -1.12 4.71
C VAL A 13 2.28 -1.71 4.61
N GLY A 14 1.90 -2.55 5.58
CA GLY A 14 0.65 -3.31 5.57
C GLY A 14 0.84 -4.76 5.09
N ALA A 15 2.02 -5.35 5.33
CA ALA A 15 2.42 -6.64 4.79
C ALA A 15 2.02 -7.87 5.64
N SER A 16 1.15 -7.74 6.63
CA SER A 16 0.76 -8.87 7.47
C SER A 16 -0.32 -9.77 6.85
N SER A 17 -0.97 -9.36 5.78
CA SER A 17 -1.99 -10.15 5.04
C SER A 17 -2.31 -9.52 3.70
N GLY A 18 -3.08 -10.24 2.88
CA GLY A 18 -3.68 -9.75 1.64
C GLY A 18 -2.68 -9.16 0.66
N ILE A 19 -3.06 -8.07 -0.01
CA ILE A 19 -2.27 -7.44 -1.07
C ILE A 19 -0.84 -7.13 -0.62
N GLY A 20 -0.66 -6.55 0.57
CA GLY A 20 0.68 -6.18 1.06
C GLY A 20 1.58 -7.39 1.29
N ARG A 21 1.04 -8.50 1.83
CA ARG A 21 1.79 -9.75 2.02
C ARG A 21 2.26 -10.32 0.68
N GLU A 22 1.35 -10.48 -0.28
CA GLU A 22 1.69 -11.03 -1.59
C GLU A 22 2.63 -10.12 -2.37
N THR A 23 2.47 -8.80 -2.23
CA THR A 23 3.42 -7.82 -2.79
C THR A 23 4.83 -8.01 -2.23
N ALA A 24 4.98 -8.16 -0.92
CA ALA A 24 6.29 -8.39 -0.30
C ALA A 24 6.94 -9.69 -0.80
N ILE A 25 6.16 -10.76 -0.93
CA ILE A 25 6.63 -12.05 -1.45
C ILE A 25 7.07 -11.93 -2.91
N LEU A 26 6.27 -11.30 -3.77
CA LEU A 26 6.61 -11.15 -5.18
C LEU A 26 7.85 -10.28 -5.39
N PHE A 27 7.99 -9.14 -4.69
CA PHE A 27 9.22 -8.35 -4.76
C PHE A 27 10.45 -9.14 -4.31
N SER A 28 10.32 -9.96 -3.26
CA SER A 28 11.42 -10.81 -2.81
C SER A 28 11.81 -11.88 -3.86
N ARG A 29 10.82 -12.46 -4.56
CA ARG A 29 11.06 -13.40 -5.67
C ARG A 29 11.75 -12.76 -6.86
N GLU A 30 11.53 -11.47 -7.09
CA GLU A 30 12.20 -10.66 -8.12
C GLU A 30 13.61 -10.19 -7.70
N GLY A 31 14.12 -10.66 -6.56
CA GLY A 31 15.47 -10.35 -6.06
C GLY A 31 15.60 -9.04 -5.30
N ALA A 32 14.49 -8.38 -4.98
CA ALA A 32 14.51 -7.17 -4.16
C ALA A 32 14.85 -7.48 -2.69
N ARG A 33 15.44 -6.51 -2.00
CA ARG A 33 15.66 -6.51 -0.55
C ARG A 33 14.41 -5.92 0.10
N VAL A 34 13.58 -6.76 0.71
CA VAL A 34 12.26 -6.36 1.18
C VAL A 34 12.22 -6.17 2.69
N MET A 35 11.69 -5.03 3.12
CA MET A 35 11.20 -4.79 4.47
C MET A 35 9.67 -4.85 4.47
N ALA A 36 9.11 -5.85 5.15
CA ALA A 36 7.68 -6.03 5.34
C ALA A 36 7.25 -5.48 6.72
N ALA A 37 6.40 -4.47 6.75
CA ALA A 37 6.00 -3.81 7.98
C ALA A 37 4.49 -3.91 8.23
N ALA A 38 4.10 -4.15 9.47
CA ALA A 38 2.71 -4.17 9.93
C ALA A 38 2.63 -4.14 11.46
N ARG A 39 1.41 -4.07 12.01
CA ARG A 39 1.18 -4.11 13.47
C ARG A 39 1.20 -5.52 14.06
N ARG A 40 0.81 -6.54 13.28
CA ARG A 40 0.63 -7.92 13.74
C ARG A 40 1.96 -8.67 13.71
N ALA A 41 2.63 -8.73 14.87
CA ALA A 41 3.96 -9.35 14.99
C ALA A 41 3.94 -10.85 14.66
N ASP A 42 2.91 -11.57 15.08
CA ASP A 42 2.70 -13.00 14.81
C ASP A 42 2.64 -13.31 13.31
N ARG A 43 1.90 -12.48 12.55
CA ARG A 43 1.78 -12.62 11.09
C ARG A 43 3.09 -12.29 10.36
N LEU A 44 3.83 -11.30 10.86
CA LEU A 44 5.14 -10.97 10.32
C LEU A 44 6.16 -12.08 10.61
N ALA A 45 6.09 -12.70 11.79
CA ALA A 45 6.94 -13.85 12.14
C ALA A 45 6.63 -15.06 11.23
N ALA A 46 5.36 -15.34 10.95
CA ALA A 46 4.97 -16.38 10.00
C ALA A 46 5.49 -16.07 8.58
N LEU A 47 5.33 -14.84 8.10
CA LEU A 47 5.86 -14.40 6.80
C LEU A 47 7.39 -14.60 6.74
N LYS A 48 8.13 -14.22 7.78
CA LYS A 48 9.58 -14.39 7.85
C LYS A 48 9.99 -15.86 7.87
N ALA A 49 9.25 -16.71 8.55
CA ALA A 49 9.51 -18.15 8.60
C ALA A 49 9.28 -18.82 7.23
N GLU A 50 8.23 -18.42 6.50
CA GLU A 50 7.93 -18.93 5.15
C GLU A 50 8.88 -18.35 4.09
N HIS A 51 9.31 -17.10 4.26
CA HIS A 51 10.16 -16.36 3.32
C HIS A 51 11.34 -15.69 4.04
N PRO A 52 12.41 -16.46 4.37
CA PRO A 52 13.55 -15.99 5.17
C PRO A 52 14.32 -14.78 4.59
N SER A 53 14.22 -14.55 3.29
CA SER A 53 14.83 -13.38 2.61
C SER A 53 14.12 -12.05 2.89
N ILE A 54 12.87 -12.08 3.40
CA ILE A 54 12.10 -10.89 3.72
C ILE A 54 12.45 -10.45 5.15
N GLU A 55 12.88 -9.20 5.32
CA GLU A 55 13.03 -8.59 6.63
C GLU A 55 11.68 -8.05 7.14
N THR A 56 11.49 -8.08 8.45
CA THR A 56 10.22 -7.66 9.05
C THR A 56 10.41 -6.60 10.13
N ALA A 57 9.41 -5.71 10.26
CA ALA A 57 9.37 -4.69 11.31
C ALA A 57 7.94 -4.46 11.81
N VAL A 58 7.76 -4.38 13.13
CA VAL A 58 6.48 -4.04 13.73
C VAL A 58 6.33 -2.52 13.79
N ALA A 59 5.29 -2.00 13.15
CA ALA A 59 4.99 -0.57 13.13
C ALA A 59 3.49 -0.33 12.93
N ASP A 60 2.96 0.70 13.59
CA ASP A 60 1.62 1.23 13.33
C ASP A 60 1.72 2.38 12.32
N ALA A 61 1.21 2.15 11.13
CA ALA A 61 1.22 3.14 10.06
C ALA A 61 0.41 4.42 10.38
N GLY A 62 -0.50 4.37 11.33
CA GLY A 62 -1.25 5.55 11.82
C GLY A 62 -0.47 6.43 12.80
N ARG A 63 0.76 6.06 13.18
CA ARG A 63 1.59 6.78 14.15
C ARG A 63 2.87 7.29 13.50
N LEU A 64 3.06 8.60 13.52
CA LEU A 64 4.22 9.26 12.89
C LEU A 64 5.55 8.67 13.41
N ASP A 65 5.73 8.58 14.75
CA ASP A 65 6.97 8.10 15.36
C ASP A 65 7.34 6.67 14.90
N ASP A 66 6.32 5.80 14.75
CA ASP A 66 6.51 4.43 14.28
C ASP A 66 6.95 4.39 12.82
N VAL A 67 6.35 5.25 11.99
CA VAL A 67 6.67 5.33 10.55
C VAL A 67 8.06 5.92 10.33
N GLU A 68 8.45 6.95 11.07
CA GLU A 68 9.81 7.51 11.01
C GLU A 68 10.86 6.50 11.47
N ARG A 69 10.59 5.79 12.58
CA ARG A 69 11.47 4.70 13.04
C ARG A 69 11.57 3.62 11.96
N LEU A 70 10.46 3.19 11.37
CA LEU A 70 10.42 2.20 10.29
C LEU A 70 11.29 2.60 9.09
N ALA A 71 11.21 3.84 8.65
CA ALA A 71 12.01 4.35 7.54
C ALA A 71 13.52 4.31 7.87
N ARG A 72 13.91 4.78 9.08
CA ARG A 72 15.30 4.73 9.56
C ARG A 72 15.81 3.29 9.67
N ASP A 73 15.03 2.39 10.28
CA ASP A 73 15.40 0.98 10.46
C ASP A 73 15.58 0.27 9.12
N THR A 74 14.69 0.56 8.15
CA THR A 74 14.79 0.02 6.79
C THR A 74 16.08 0.49 6.13
N ALA A 75 16.36 1.79 6.18
CA ALA A 75 17.57 2.35 5.59
C ALA A 75 18.86 1.79 6.24
N SER A 76 18.86 1.61 7.55
CA SER A 76 20.00 1.03 8.28
C SER A 76 20.26 -0.44 7.95
N ARG A 77 19.20 -1.25 7.83
CA ARG A 77 19.30 -2.71 7.64
C ARG A 77 19.43 -3.12 6.17
N LEU A 78 18.74 -2.42 5.28
CA LEU A 78 18.66 -2.79 3.86
C LEU A 78 19.27 -1.75 2.92
N GLY A 79 19.55 -0.55 3.39
CA GLY A 79 19.96 0.58 2.55
C GLY A 79 18.80 1.53 2.23
N PRO A 80 19.10 2.62 1.50
CA PRO A 80 18.12 3.64 1.17
C PRO A 80 16.94 3.04 0.38
N VAL A 81 15.72 3.43 0.76
CA VAL A 81 14.49 2.89 0.16
C VAL A 81 14.32 3.38 -1.28
N ASP A 82 14.22 2.45 -2.22
CA ASP A 82 13.99 2.73 -3.64
C ASP A 82 12.50 2.74 -3.97
N ILE A 83 11.74 1.81 -3.38
CA ILE A 83 10.32 1.65 -3.63
C ILE A 83 9.57 1.56 -2.30
N VAL A 84 8.52 2.35 -2.16
CA VAL A 84 7.53 2.18 -1.08
C VAL A 84 6.24 1.64 -1.67
N VAL A 85 5.68 0.59 -1.06
CA VAL A 85 4.30 0.18 -1.30
C VAL A 85 3.51 0.38 -0.02
N TYR A 86 2.63 1.38 -0.01
CA TYR A 86 1.71 1.62 1.08
C TYR A 86 0.42 0.85 0.84
N SER A 87 0.30 -0.32 1.45
CA SER A 87 -0.85 -1.25 1.32
C SER A 87 -1.66 -1.35 2.60
N THR A 88 -1.47 -0.41 3.54
CA THR A 88 -2.27 -0.38 4.76
C THR A 88 -3.65 0.16 4.48
N GLY A 89 -4.65 -0.53 5.02
CA GLY A 89 -6.03 -0.09 4.93
C GLY A 89 -6.91 -0.77 5.98
N THR A 90 -7.89 -0.03 6.48
CA THR A 90 -8.90 -0.55 7.38
C THR A 90 -10.26 0.02 7.05
N ASN A 91 -11.31 -0.71 7.43
CA ASN A 91 -12.68 -0.23 7.41
C ASN A 91 -13.42 -0.78 8.64
N VAL A 92 -14.62 -0.31 8.89
CA VAL A 92 -15.46 -0.69 10.03
C VAL A 92 -16.84 -1.15 9.57
N LYS A 93 -17.54 -1.95 10.39
CA LYS A 93 -18.91 -2.39 10.11
C LYS A 93 -19.89 -1.22 10.16
N ASP A 94 -19.81 -0.39 11.21
CA ASP A 94 -20.67 0.78 11.41
C ASP A 94 -20.16 2.00 10.63
N ARG A 95 -20.14 1.87 9.29
CA ARG A 95 -19.59 2.84 8.35
C ARG A 95 -20.59 3.88 7.83
N ALA A 96 -21.89 3.67 8.08
CA ALA A 96 -22.92 4.63 7.68
C ALA A 96 -22.73 5.95 8.45
N LEU A 97 -22.92 7.09 7.79
CA LEU A 97 -22.68 8.41 8.38
C LEU A 97 -23.44 8.63 9.69
N THR A 98 -24.63 8.03 9.82
CA THR A 98 -25.47 8.08 11.04
C THR A 98 -24.88 7.30 12.24
N LYS A 99 -23.93 6.40 12.00
CA LYS A 99 -23.26 5.57 13.03
C LYS A 99 -21.78 5.90 13.20
N LEU A 100 -21.20 6.61 12.24
CA LEU A 100 -19.80 6.97 12.25
C LEU A 100 -19.53 8.01 13.33
N THR A 101 -18.64 7.67 14.28
CA THR A 101 -18.22 8.62 15.32
C THR A 101 -16.98 9.42 14.88
N PRO A 102 -16.74 10.62 15.46
CA PRO A 102 -15.48 11.35 15.21
C PRO A 102 -14.23 10.49 15.47
N ALA A 103 -14.18 9.73 16.57
CA ALA A 103 -13.04 8.87 16.89
C ALA A 103 -12.82 7.78 15.83
N THR A 104 -13.90 7.19 15.28
CA THR A 104 -13.79 6.22 14.19
C THR A 104 -13.33 6.88 12.89
N TRP A 105 -13.84 8.08 12.60
CA TRP A 105 -13.36 8.88 11.48
C TRP A 105 -11.87 9.16 11.58
N ASP A 106 -11.39 9.66 12.72
CA ASP A 106 -9.99 10.00 12.95
C ASP A 106 -9.08 8.77 12.79
N MET A 107 -9.46 7.64 13.39
CA MET A 107 -8.74 6.37 13.23
C MET A 107 -8.67 5.93 11.75
N MET A 108 -9.78 6.04 11.02
CA MET A 108 -9.84 5.68 9.60
C MET A 108 -8.95 6.58 8.75
N VAL A 109 -8.94 7.89 9.00
CA VAL A 109 -8.08 8.85 8.31
C VAL A 109 -6.61 8.62 8.68
N ALA A 110 -6.31 8.41 9.96
CA ALA A 110 -4.96 8.14 10.42
C ALA A 110 -4.33 6.94 9.68
N VAL A 111 -5.06 5.82 9.60
CA VAL A 111 -4.54 4.59 8.98
C VAL A 111 -4.59 4.63 7.46
N ASN A 112 -5.69 5.11 6.85
CA ASN A 112 -5.87 5.01 5.41
C ASN A 112 -5.25 6.19 4.62
N LEU A 113 -4.93 7.32 5.27
CA LEU A 113 -4.41 8.51 4.60
C LEU A 113 -3.15 9.06 5.26
N ASN A 114 -3.20 9.41 6.57
CA ASN A 114 -2.05 10.06 7.20
C ASN A 114 -0.81 9.18 7.17
N GLY A 115 -0.94 7.87 7.36
CA GLY A 115 0.18 6.94 7.26
C GLY A 115 0.85 6.93 5.88
N ALA A 116 0.09 7.10 4.80
CA ALA A 116 0.64 7.25 3.46
C ALA A 116 1.46 8.55 3.34
N PHE A 117 0.98 9.64 3.91
CA PHE A 117 1.72 10.90 4.00
C PHE A 117 2.97 10.75 4.87
N TYR A 118 2.87 10.12 6.04
CA TYR A 118 4.00 9.96 6.96
C TYR A 118 5.15 9.20 6.33
N ILE A 119 4.87 8.06 5.68
CA ILE A 119 5.95 7.29 5.03
C ILE A 119 6.54 8.03 3.83
N THR A 120 5.71 8.73 3.06
CA THR A 120 6.18 9.59 1.96
C THR A 120 7.16 10.63 2.50
N HIS A 121 6.74 11.38 3.53
CA HIS A 121 7.56 12.41 4.16
C HIS A 121 8.89 11.85 4.70
N ALA A 122 8.87 10.67 5.31
CA ALA A 122 10.06 10.06 5.91
C ALA A 122 11.09 9.58 4.87
N VAL A 123 10.67 9.10 3.69
CA VAL A 123 11.61 8.56 2.67
C VAL A 123 12.00 9.61 1.62
N LEU A 124 11.19 10.64 1.43
CA LEU A 124 11.33 11.62 0.35
C LEU A 124 12.69 12.37 0.35
N PRO A 125 13.27 12.79 1.50
CA PRO A 125 14.57 13.44 1.52
C PRO A 125 15.67 12.60 0.86
N SER A 126 15.76 11.32 1.21
CA SER A 126 16.74 10.40 0.62
C SER A 126 16.47 10.11 -0.86
N MET A 127 15.20 10.02 -1.27
CA MET A 127 14.86 9.85 -2.69
C MET A 127 15.25 11.09 -3.51
N ARG A 128 15.03 12.30 -2.98
CA ARG A 128 15.43 13.57 -3.61
C ARG A 128 16.94 13.68 -3.79
N GLU A 129 17.70 13.33 -2.76
CA GLU A 129 19.17 13.35 -2.81
C GLU A 129 19.72 12.41 -3.89
N ARG A 130 19.10 11.26 -4.08
CA ARG A 130 19.51 10.27 -5.10
C ARG A 130 18.92 10.53 -6.49
N GLY A 131 17.96 11.43 -6.61
CA GLY A 131 17.26 11.69 -7.87
C GLY A 131 16.44 10.50 -8.38
N ALA A 132 15.98 9.62 -7.48
CA ALA A 132 15.23 8.41 -7.84
C ALA A 132 14.36 7.93 -6.68
N GLY A 133 13.17 7.44 -7.00
CA GLY A 133 12.24 6.83 -6.04
C GLY A 133 10.92 6.43 -6.70
N HIS A 134 10.23 5.47 -6.10
CA HIS A 134 8.90 5.08 -6.56
C HIS A 134 7.96 4.86 -5.36
N LEU A 135 6.90 5.63 -5.28
CA LEU A 135 5.89 5.58 -4.23
C LEU A 135 4.60 4.99 -4.81
N ILE A 136 4.20 3.82 -4.34
CA ILE A 136 3.01 3.10 -4.80
C ILE A 136 2.01 3.04 -3.64
N TYR A 137 0.83 3.61 -3.87
CA TYR A 137 -0.22 3.70 -2.86
C TYR A 137 -1.39 2.80 -3.24
N VAL A 138 -1.71 1.82 -2.41
CA VAL A 138 -2.87 0.96 -2.62
C VAL A 138 -4.11 1.67 -2.08
N SER A 139 -4.79 2.36 -2.99
CA SER A 139 -6.07 3.02 -2.73
C SER A 139 -7.23 2.03 -2.89
N SER A 140 -8.22 2.36 -3.68
CA SER A 140 -9.42 1.57 -4.01
C SER A 140 -10.17 2.26 -5.14
N VAL A 141 -11.03 1.53 -5.86
CA VAL A 141 -12.05 2.15 -6.73
C VAL A 141 -12.96 3.11 -5.95
N SER A 142 -13.15 2.90 -4.63
CA SER A 142 -13.83 3.84 -3.73
C SER A 142 -13.15 5.22 -3.64
N GLY A 143 -11.87 5.31 -4.01
CA GLY A 143 -11.13 6.57 -4.13
C GLY A 143 -11.43 7.31 -5.45
N LEU A 144 -12.02 6.65 -6.43
CA LEU A 144 -12.29 7.19 -7.76
C LEU A 144 -13.78 7.45 -7.99
N MET A 145 -14.63 6.54 -7.55
CA MET A 145 -16.09 6.63 -7.73
C MET A 145 -16.83 6.40 -6.42
N PRO A 146 -18.08 6.91 -6.28
CA PRO A 146 -18.89 6.68 -5.10
C PRO A 146 -19.33 5.21 -5.01
N ASP A 147 -19.32 4.68 -3.78
CA ASP A 147 -19.78 3.33 -3.47
C ASP A 147 -20.31 3.22 -2.03
N VAL A 148 -20.59 1.99 -1.58
CA VAL A 148 -21.12 1.69 -0.25
C VAL A 148 -20.04 1.51 0.84
N SER A 149 -18.78 1.90 0.58
CA SER A 149 -17.67 1.70 1.52
C SER A 149 -17.68 2.64 2.73
N GLY A 150 -18.56 3.63 2.73
CA GLY A 150 -18.72 4.60 3.83
C GLY A 150 -17.87 5.85 3.68
N ALA A 151 -18.32 6.94 4.33
CA ALA A 151 -17.76 8.28 4.14
C ALA A 151 -16.26 8.36 4.51
N ALA A 152 -15.86 7.84 5.67
CA ALA A 152 -14.47 7.91 6.12
C ALA A 152 -13.51 7.16 5.19
N TYR A 153 -13.92 5.97 4.71
CA TYR A 153 -13.10 5.18 3.80
C TYR A 153 -12.94 5.87 2.44
N GLN A 154 -14.05 6.32 1.85
CA GLN A 154 -14.02 7.02 0.56
C GLN A 154 -13.21 8.31 0.64
N ALA A 155 -13.41 9.13 1.69
CA ALA A 155 -12.66 10.36 1.89
C ALA A 155 -11.15 10.07 2.00
N ALA A 156 -10.75 9.09 2.81
CA ALA A 156 -9.35 8.74 3.01
C ALA A 156 -8.72 8.15 1.72
N LYS A 157 -9.41 7.23 1.02
CA LYS A 157 -8.89 6.64 -0.23
C LYS A 157 -8.85 7.65 -1.37
N ARG A 158 -9.79 8.60 -1.42
CA ARG A 158 -9.75 9.73 -2.37
C ARG A 158 -8.61 10.70 -2.05
N GLY A 159 -8.41 11.00 -0.77
CA GLY A 159 -7.26 11.78 -0.29
C GLY A 159 -5.92 11.13 -0.64
N MET A 160 -5.82 9.80 -0.59
CA MET A 160 -4.61 9.07 -0.97
C MET A 160 -4.31 9.20 -2.48
N VAL A 161 -5.32 9.16 -3.35
CA VAL A 161 -5.14 9.43 -4.79
C VAL A 161 -4.67 10.87 -5.00
N GLY A 162 -5.28 11.83 -4.31
CA GLY A 162 -4.85 13.23 -4.34
C GLY A 162 -3.40 13.42 -3.88
N LEU A 163 -3.00 12.75 -2.80
CA LEU A 163 -1.60 12.75 -2.31
C LEU A 163 -0.64 12.20 -3.39
N ALA A 164 -0.96 11.06 -4.00
CA ALA A 164 -0.14 10.48 -5.06
C ALA A 164 0.06 11.44 -6.22
N HIS A 165 -0.99 12.15 -6.64
CA HIS A 165 -0.93 13.12 -7.73
C HIS A 165 -0.13 14.37 -7.35
N ALA A 166 -0.31 14.90 -6.14
CA ALA A 166 0.44 16.05 -5.64
C ALA A 166 1.94 15.75 -5.61
N VAL A 167 2.34 14.64 -4.98
CA VAL A 167 3.74 14.22 -4.91
C VAL A 167 4.32 14.01 -6.33
N ARG A 168 3.55 13.45 -7.27
CA ARG A 168 4.00 13.30 -8.66
C ARG A 168 4.32 14.64 -9.32
N VAL A 169 3.46 15.63 -9.13
CA VAL A 169 3.66 16.96 -9.74
C VAL A 169 4.85 17.68 -9.12
N GLU A 170 5.00 17.60 -7.80
CA GLU A 170 6.05 18.27 -7.04
C GLU A 170 7.44 17.65 -7.25
N GLU A 171 7.51 16.31 -7.46
CA GLU A 171 8.77 15.57 -7.39
C GLU A 171 9.24 14.98 -8.74
N LYS A 172 8.48 15.12 -9.81
CA LYS A 172 8.81 14.53 -11.13
C LYS A 172 10.17 14.96 -11.66
N GLU A 173 10.54 16.21 -11.46
CA GLU A 173 11.83 16.77 -11.91
C GLU A 173 13.02 16.20 -11.10
N ARG A 174 12.74 15.56 -9.96
CA ARG A 174 13.71 14.85 -9.12
C ARG A 174 13.72 13.36 -9.37
N GLY A 175 13.11 12.88 -10.46
CA GLY A 175 13.10 11.47 -10.82
C GLY A 175 12.23 10.58 -9.92
N ILE A 176 11.35 11.16 -9.10
CA ILE A 176 10.46 10.41 -8.20
C ILE A 176 9.13 10.16 -8.89
N ARG A 177 8.72 8.91 -8.92
CA ARG A 177 7.46 8.46 -9.50
C ARG A 177 6.45 8.09 -8.44
N THR A 178 5.17 8.24 -8.76
CA THR A 178 4.08 7.76 -7.91
C THR A 178 3.08 6.97 -8.73
N CYS A 179 2.38 6.03 -8.07
CA CYS A 179 1.24 5.34 -8.64
C CYS A 179 0.17 5.14 -7.57
N ALA A 180 -1.06 5.56 -7.84
CA ALA A 180 -2.23 5.17 -7.07
C ALA A 180 -2.83 3.90 -7.69
N VAL A 181 -2.65 2.76 -7.03
CA VAL A 181 -3.30 1.50 -7.41
C VAL A 181 -4.69 1.46 -6.80
N CYS A 182 -5.71 1.29 -7.63
CA CYS A 182 -7.12 1.36 -7.24
C CYS A 182 -7.82 0.01 -7.52
N PRO A 183 -7.69 -0.97 -6.59
CA PRO A 183 -8.33 -2.26 -6.76
C PRO A 183 -9.85 -2.16 -6.59
N GLY A 184 -10.58 -3.02 -7.33
CA GLY A 184 -11.97 -3.34 -7.09
C GLY A 184 -12.17 -4.26 -5.90
N LEU A 185 -13.11 -5.19 -6.00
CA LEU A 185 -13.32 -6.20 -4.96
C LEU A 185 -12.17 -7.21 -4.97
N VAL A 186 -11.44 -7.29 -3.85
CA VAL A 186 -10.37 -8.26 -3.61
C VAL A 186 -10.76 -9.13 -2.43
N ASP A 187 -10.59 -10.44 -2.54
CA ASP A 187 -10.85 -11.39 -1.46
C ASP A 187 -9.74 -11.30 -0.41
N THR A 188 -9.98 -10.49 0.61
CA THR A 188 -9.05 -10.20 1.71
C THR A 188 -9.78 -10.08 3.05
N GLU A 189 -9.04 -10.18 4.15
CA GLU A 189 -9.56 -10.05 5.52
C GLU A 189 -10.35 -8.74 5.76
N ILE A 190 -10.12 -7.67 4.99
CA ILE A 190 -10.88 -6.40 5.14
C ILE A 190 -12.38 -6.59 4.90
N LEU A 191 -12.77 -7.61 4.14
CA LEU A 191 -14.17 -7.93 3.85
C LEU A 191 -14.93 -8.40 5.09
N GLU A 192 -14.23 -8.91 6.13
CA GLU A 192 -14.82 -9.25 7.43
C GLU A 192 -15.44 -8.04 8.13
N ASN A 193 -14.97 -6.84 7.80
CA ASN A 193 -15.48 -5.56 8.29
C ASN A 193 -16.64 -5.01 7.46
N ARG A 194 -17.16 -5.76 6.48
CA ARG A 194 -18.36 -5.33 5.75
C ARG A 194 -19.62 -5.58 6.59
N PRO A 195 -20.60 -4.65 6.58
CA PRO A 195 -21.91 -4.87 7.20
C PRO A 195 -22.62 -6.11 6.63
N VAL A 196 -22.49 -6.29 5.31
CA VAL A 196 -22.95 -7.48 4.60
C VAL A 196 -21.75 -8.06 3.86
N LYS A 197 -21.41 -9.30 4.20
CA LYS A 197 -20.31 -10.01 3.54
C LYS A 197 -20.73 -10.37 2.11
N PRO A 198 -19.80 -10.33 1.14
CA PRO A 198 -20.07 -10.84 -0.20
C PRO A 198 -20.46 -12.32 -0.16
N SER A 199 -21.33 -12.73 -1.08
CA SER A 199 -21.69 -14.15 -1.23
C SER A 199 -20.48 -14.95 -1.75
N ALA A 200 -20.52 -16.28 -1.58
CA ALA A 200 -19.49 -17.17 -2.12
C ALA A 200 -19.37 -17.04 -3.65
N GLU A 201 -20.49 -16.84 -4.36
CA GLU A 201 -20.50 -16.59 -5.81
C GLU A 201 -19.79 -15.27 -6.16
N THR A 202 -20.02 -14.21 -5.38
CA THR A 202 -19.32 -12.92 -5.57
C THR A 202 -17.83 -13.05 -5.30
N LEU A 203 -17.45 -13.76 -4.22
CA LEU A 203 -16.03 -13.99 -3.89
C LEU A 203 -15.31 -14.85 -4.93
N ALA A 204 -15.99 -15.81 -5.55
CA ALA A 204 -15.41 -16.61 -6.63
C ALA A 204 -15.02 -15.79 -7.88
N LYS A 205 -15.66 -14.61 -8.05
CA LYS A 205 -15.39 -13.66 -9.14
C LYS A 205 -14.47 -12.50 -8.73
N ALA A 206 -14.19 -12.35 -7.42
CA ALA A 206 -13.35 -11.29 -6.89
C ALA A 206 -11.89 -11.49 -7.30
N LEU A 207 -11.13 -10.40 -7.33
CA LEU A 207 -9.68 -10.47 -7.42
C LEU A 207 -9.12 -11.21 -6.20
N ARG A 208 -7.99 -11.85 -6.40
CA ARG A 208 -7.13 -12.34 -5.33
C ARG A 208 -6.05 -11.30 -5.00
N PRO A 209 -5.50 -11.33 -3.78
CA PRO A 209 -4.38 -10.46 -3.42
C PRO A 209 -3.22 -10.50 -4.41
N GLU A 210 -2.93 -11.68 -4.95
CA GLU A 210 -1.86 -11.94 -5.92
C GLU A 210 -2.07 -11.15 -7.21
N ASP A 211 -3.30 -11.04 -7.73
CA ASP A 211 -3.61 -10.30 -8.96
C ASP A 211 -3.21 -8.83 -8.85
N VAL A 212 -3.49 -8.24 -7.68
CA VAL A 212 -3.12 -6.84 -7.40
C VAL A 212 -1.61 -6.70 -7.17
N ALA A 213 -1.00 -7.67 -6.48
CA ALA A 213 0.45 -7.68 -6.23
C ALA A 213 1.26 -7.80 -7.54
N GLU A 214 0.82 -8.64 -8.49
CA GLU A 214 1.41 -8.74 -9.83
C GLU A 214 1.33 -7.41 -10.58
N ALA A 215 0.19 -6.73 -10.54
CA ALA A 215 0.02 -5.42 -11.15
C ALA A 215 0.95 -4.37 -10.53
N ILE A 216 1.12 -4.37 -9.21
CA ILE A 216 2.07 -3.50 -8.49
C ILE A 216 3.51 -3.76 -8.94
N VAL A 217 3.94 -5.01 -8.97
CA VAL A 217 5.28 -5.39 -9.41
C VAL A 217 5.51 -5.04 -10.88
N ALA A 218 4.51 -5.25 -11.75
CA ALA A 218 4.59 -4.86 -13.16
C ALA A 218 4.82 -3.35 -13.32
N VAL A 219 4.10 -2.51 -12.57
CA VAL A 219 4.31 -1.05 -12.55
C VAL A 219 5.70 -0.70 -12.03
N ALA A 220 6.17 -1.36 -10.98
CA ALA A 220 7.51 -1.12 -10.43
C ALA A 220 8.62 -1.41 -11.44
N LYS A 221 8.45 -2.42 -12.28
CA LYS A 221 9.41 -2.86 -13.33
C LYS A 221 9.40 -1.97 -14.58
N LEU A 222 8.51 -0.99 -14.69
CA LEU A 222 8.52 -0.06 -15.81
C LEU A 222 9.76 0.83 -15.79
N HIS A 223 10.28 1.14 -16.98
CA HIS A 223 11.45 2.00 -17.11
C HIS A 223 11.24 3.36 -16.39
N PRO A 224 12.25 3.96 -15.72
CA PRO A 224 12.11 5.19 -14.93
C PRO A 224 11.48 6.39 -15.67
N ARG A 225 11.57 6.45 -17.01
CA ARG A 225 10.89 7.47 -17.82
C ARG A 225 9.38 7.30 -17.92
N VAL A 226 8.84 6.16 -17.43
CA VAL A 226 7.40 5.84 -17.50
C VAL A 226 6.78 6.09 -16.15
N ALA A 227 5.73 6.89 -16.12
CA ALA A 227 4.86 7.07 -14.96
C ALA A 227 3.48 6.49 -15.25
N VAL A 228 2.93 5.78 -14.30
CA VAL A 228 1.53 5.32 -14.28
C VAL A 228 0.86 6.01 -13.09
N PRO A 229 0.23 7.17 -13.27
CA PRO A 229 -0.31 7.95 -12.15
C PRO A 229 -1.41 7.20 -11.40
N GLU A 230 -2.27 6.49 -12.13
CA GLU A 230 -3.34 5.66 -11.60
C GLU A 230 -3.38 4.32 -12.32
N LEU A 231 -3.67 3.26 -11.57
CA LEU A 231 -3.88 1.92 -12.09
C LEU A 231 -5.13 1.32 -11.46
N GLN A 232 -6.18 1.14 -12.25
CA GLN A 232 -7.36 0.38 -11.83
C GLN A 232 -7.16 -1.10 -12.12
N VAL A 233 -7.38 -1.93 -11.11
CA VAL A 233 -7.36 -3.41 -11.22
C VAL A 233 -8.70 -3.91 -10.71
N VAL A 234 -9.55 -4.37 -11.63
CA VAL A 234 -10.92 -4.76 -11.29
C VAL A 234 -11.21 -6.18 -11.80
N PRO A 235 -12.12 -6.90 -11.15
CA PRO A 235 -12.57 -8.19 -11.67
C PRO A 235 -13.17 -8.03 -13.08
N THR A 236 -12.95 -9.01 -13.94
CA THR A 236 -13.48 -8.99 -15.31
C THR A 236 -15.01 -9.05 -15.32
N VAL A 237 -15.59 -9.74 -14.35
CA VAL A 237 -17.04 -9.96 -14.23
C VAL A 237 -17.48 -9.74 -12.79
N LEU A 238 -17.96 -8.53 -12.50
CA LEU A 238 -18.68 -8.19 -11.26
C LEU A 238 -19.74 -7.17 -11.56
#